data_6b6f6772ace77d0dc7bb4e237b955f88
#
_entry.id   6b6f6772ace77d0dc7bb4e237b955f88
#
_cell.length_a   1.000
_cell.length_b   1.000
_cell.length_c   1.000
_cell.angle_alpha   90.00
_cell.angle_beta   90.00
_cell.angle_gamma   90.00
#
_symmetry.space_group_name_H-M   'P 1'
#
loop_
_entity.id
_entity.type
_entity.pdbx_description
1 polymer ?
#
loop_
_entity_poly.entity_id
_entity_poly.type
_entity_poly.pdbx_seq_one_letter_code
_entity_poly.pdbx_strand_id
1 'polypeptide(L)'
;MKNLSTSNKKIKIYGPYTPAIRSGNFLFLSGQIPINKKNGEIPEKISEQTQLSLKNILYILKEHHLCIKNIIKITIFTTELKKLDAINQTYSNFFKKYTKIYPARSCIGVLVLPRNVSIEIEAIASYI
;
A
#
# COMPACT_ATOMS: atom_id res chain seq x y z
N MET A 1 -8.31 -22.24 -1.49
CA MET A 1 -7.96 -22.09 -2.90
C MET A 1 -7.77 -20.62 -3.26
N LYS A 2 -6.72 -20.32 -3.99
CA LYS A 2 -6.45 -18.97 -4.43
C LYS A 2 -7.19 -18.63 -5.71
N ASN A 3 -7.79 -17.47 -5.74
CA ASN A 3 -8.35 -16.91 -6.96
C ASN A 3 -7.39 -15.82 -7.40
N LEU A 4 -6.74 -16.03 -8.52
CA LEU A 4 -5.86 -15.02 -9.08
C LEU A 4 -6.70 -13.94 -9.71
N SER A 5 -6.52 -12.73 -9.22
CA SER A 5 -7.27 -11.61 -9.70
C SER A 5 -6.28 -10.59 -10.17
N THR A 6 -5.78 -10.77 -11.36
CA THR A 6 -4.81 -9.85 -11.87
C THR A 6 -5.46 -9.06 -12.96
N SER A 7 -5.86 -7.99 -12.69
CA SER A 7 -6.44 -7.21 -13.68
C SER A 7 -5.50 -6.59 -14.48
N ASN A 8 -4.32 -6.76 -14.44
CA ASN A 8 -3.74 -5.95 -14.66
C ASN A 8 -2.74 -5.71 -15.49
N LYS A 9 -3.02 -5.55 -16.68
CA LYS A 9 -2.19 -4.99 -17.72
C LYS A 9 -1.64 -3.62 -17.41
N LYS A 10 -2.30 -2.88 -16.51
CA LYS A 10 -1.91 -1.52 -16.20
C LYS A 10 -1.04 -1.41 -14.96
N ILE A 11 -0.97 -2.47 -14.18
CA ILE A 11 -0.16 -2.45 -12.96
C ILE A 11 1.22 -2.95 -13.31
N LYS A 12 2.20 -2.06 -13.18
CA LYS A 12 3.58 -2.41 -13.45
C LYS A 12 4.16 -3.21 -12.29
N ILE A 13 4.82 -4.32 -12.62
CA ILE A 13 5.38 -5.25 -11.65
C ILE A 13 6.89 -5.21 -11.73
N TYR A 14 7.56 -5.23 -10.58
CA TYR A 14 9.01 -5.10 -10.50
C TYR A 14 9.70 -6.37 -10.01
N GLY A 15 9.05 -7.52 -10.12
CA GLY A 15 9.62 -8.79 -9.69
C GLY A 15 8.62 -9.93 -9.91
N PRO A 16 8.99 -11.14 -9.49
CA PRO A 16 8.13 -12.32 -9.68
C PRO A 16 7.05 -12.39 -8.62
N TYR A 17 6.07 -11.50 -8.68
CA TYR A 17 4.95 -11.50 -7.75
C TYR A 17 3.71 -10.94 -8.42
N THR A 18 2.57 -11.20 -7.82
CA THR A 18 1.28 -10.69 -8.26
C THR A 18 0.91 -9.50 -7.40
N PRO A 19 0.40 -8.40 -7.98
CA PRO A 19 0.03 -7.23 -7.17
C PRO A 19 -0.98 -7.54 -6.09
N ALA A 20 -1.93 -8.43 -6.36
CA ALA A 20 -2.91 -8.83 -5.35
C ALA A 20 -3.45 -10.22 -5.65
N ILE A 21 -3.77 -10.96 -4.59
CA ILE A 21 -4.34 -12.31 -4.69
C ILE A 21 -5.60 -12.34 -3.83
N ARG A 22 -6.70 -12.79 -4.42
CA ARG A 22 -7.93 -13.03 -3.66
C ARG A 22 -7.95 -14.47 -3.16
N SER A 23 -8.30 -14.66 -1.90
CA SER A 23 -8.53 -15.97 -1.30
C SER A 23 -9.77 -15.86 -0.44
N GLY A 24 -10.85 -16.51 -0.85
CA GLY A 24 -12.14 -16.39 -0.17
C GLY A 24 -12.63 -14.95 -0.18
N ASN A 25 -12.89 -14.40 0.99
CA ASN A 25 -13.36 -13.04 1.13
C ASN A 25 -12.23 -12.02 1.33
N PHE A 26 -10.99 -12.44 1.21
CA PHE A 26 -9.84 -11.57 1.46
C PHE A 26 -9.05 -11.31 0.21
N LEU A 27 -8.55 -10.08 0.10
CA LEU A 27 -7.62 -9.69 -0.95
C LEU A 27 -6.31 -9.34 -0.27
N PHE A 28 -5.24 -10.03 -0.68
CA PHE A 28 -3.90 -9.81 -0.15
C PHE A 28 -3.12 -8.99 -1.17
N LEU A 29 -2.69 -7.79 -0.77
CA LEU A 29 -1.96 -6.91 -1.65
C LEU A 29 -0.48 -6.99 -1.35
N SER A 30 0.33 -7.11 -2.41
CA SER A 30 1.77 -7.04 -2.28
C SER A 30 2.20 -5.65 -1.83
N GLY A 31 3.38 -5.56 -1.22
CA GLY A 31 3.93 -4.30 -0.76
C GLY A 31 4.06 -3.30 -1.89
N GLN A 32 3.61 -2.09 -1.64
CA GLN A 32 3.65 -1.00 -2.61
C GLN A 32 4.72 0.01 -2.19
N ILE A 33 5.72 0.18 -3.04
CA ILE A 33 6.72 1.23 -2.86
C ILE A 33 6.19 2.52 -3.49
N PRO A 34 6.70 3.68 -3.06
CA PRO A 34 6.19 4.97 -3.53
C PRO A 34 6.78 5.37 -4.88
N ILE A 35 6.47 4.56 -5.89
CA ILE A 35 6.92 4.84 -7.24
C ILE A 35 5.72 5.26 -8.08
N ASN A 36 5.91 6.34 -8.85
CA ASN A 36 4.91 6.78 -9.79
C ASN A 36 4.94 5.82 -10.98
N LYS A 37 3.86 5.06 -11.16
CA LYS A 37 3.83 3.99 -12.15
C LYS A 37 3.75 4.49 -13.59
N LYS A 38 3.51 5.78 -13.79
CA LYS A 38 3.50 6.37 -15.13
C LYS A 38 4.89 6.80 -15.57
N ASN A 39 5.66 7.43 -14.69
CA ASN A 39 6.98 7.96 -15.07
C ASN A 39 8.15 7.39 -14.30
N GLY A 40 7.91 6.49 -13.33
CA GLY A 40 8.98 5.84 -12.57
C GLY A 40 9.62 6.70 -11.51
N GLU A 41 9.10 7.89 -11.25
CA GLU A 41 9.70 8.79 -10.26
C GLU A 41 9.33 8.40 -8.84
N ILE A 42 10.26 8.67 -7.93
CA ILE A 42 10.10 8.41 -6.50
C ILE A 42 10.27 9.74 -5.77
N PRO A 43 9.26 10.21 -5.02
CA PRO A 43 9.41 11.46 -4.27
C PRO A 43 10.48 11.33 -3.19
N GLU A 44 11.07 12.44 -2.79
CA GLU A 44 12.11 12.43 -1.76
C GLU A 44 11.54 12.50 -0.35
N LYS A 45 10.45 13.26 -0.15
CA LYS A 45 9.90 13.47 1.19
C LYS A 45 9.13 12.26 1.68
N ILE A 46 9.31 11.93 2.96
CA ILE A 46 8.62 10.77 3.54
C ILE A 46 7.10 10.92 3.48
N SER A 47 6.58 12.13 3.63
CA SER A 47 5.15 12.37 3.54
C SER A 47 4.62 12.08 2.14
N GLU A 48 5.36 12.50 1.11
CA GLU A 48 4.98 12.25 -0.27
C GLU A 48 5.11 10.78 -0.63
N GLN A 49 6.13 10.12 -0.11
CA GLN A 49 6.30 8.68 -0.31
C GLN A 49 5.15 7.91 0.34
N THR A 50 4.79 8.28 1.56
CA THR A 50 3.69 7.63 2.28
C THR A 50 2.39 7.76 1.48
N GLN A 51 2.09 8.98 1.03
CA GLN A 51 0.89 9.21 0.26
C GLN A 51 0.86 8.42 -1.04
N LEU A 52 1.99 8.36 -1.74
CA LEU A 52 2.05 7.66 -3.03
C LEU A 52 1.91 6.16 -2.84
N SER A 53 2.53 5.57 -1.81
CA SER A 53 2.33 4.15 -1.51
C SER A 53 0.86 3.84 -1.25
N LEU A 54 0.17 4.70 -0.49
CA LEU A 54 -1.25 4.52 -0.21
C LEU A 54 -2.10 4.68 -1.47
N LYS A 55 -1.74 5.62 -2.34
CA LYS A 55 -2.43 5.78 -3.63
C LYS A 55 -2.25 4.56 -4.52
N ASN A 56 -1.06 3.96 -4.49
CA ASN A 56 -0.81 2.74 -5.26
C ASN A 56 -1.66 1.58 -4.74
N ILE A 57 -1.86 1.51 -3.42
CA ILE A 57 -2.78 0.52 -2.83
C ILE A 57 -4.22 0.79 -3.30
N LEU A 58 -4.64 2.05 -3.25
CA LEU A 58 -6.00 2.42 -3.70
C LEU A 58 -6.23 2.02 -5.15
N TYR A 59 -5.23 2.22 -6.00
CA TYR A 59 -5.34 1.85 -7.41
C TYR A 59 -5.61 0.35 -7.57
N ILE A 60 -4.87 -0.48 -6.83
CA ILE A 60 -5.07 -1.93 -6.88
C ILE A 60 -6.46 -2.31 -6.34
N LEU A 61 -6.88 -1.69 -5.24
CA LEU A 61 -8.21 -1.95 -4.69
C LEU A 61 -9.30 -1.67 -5.71
N LYS A 62 -9.20 -0.56 -6.42
CA LYS A 62 -10.20 -0.20 -7.44
C LYS A 62 -10.25 -1.21 -8.58
N GLU A 63 -9.10 -1.77 -8.95
CA GLU A 63 -9.05 -2.82 -9.97
C GLU A 63 -9.77 -4.07 -9.51
N HIS A 64 -9.92 -4.25 -8.21
CA HIS A 64 -10.59 -5.42 -7.62
C HIS A 64 -11.97 -5.06 -7.04
N HIS A 65 -12.52 -3.92 -7.44
CA HIS A 65 -13.86 -3.45 -7.03
C HIS A 65 -13.98 -3.24 -5.53
N LEU A 66 -12.90 -2.82 -4.90
CA LEU A 66 -12.86 -2.49 -3.48
C LEU A 66 -12.47 -1.02 -3.28
N CYS A 67 -12.66 -0.53 -2.06
CA CYS A 67 -12.29 0.83 -1.70
C CYS A 67 -11.48 0.82 -0.40
N ILE A 68 -11.02 1.99 0.01
CA ILE A 68 -10.13 2.11 1.16
C ILE A 68 -10.76 1.54 2.44
N LYS A 69 -12.07 1.73 2.63
CA LYS A 69 -12.71 1.22 3.85
C LYS A 69 -12.79 -0.31 3.91
N ASN A 70 -12.46 -0.99 2.82
CA ASN A 70 -12.39 -2.45 2.84
C ASN A 70 -11.06 -2.96 3.41
N ILE A 71 -10.09 -2.10 3.61
CA ILE A 71 -8.80 -2.50 4.19
C ILE A 71 -9.00 -2.86 5.65
N ILE A 72 -8.52 -4.04 6.06
CA ILE A 72 -8.62 -4.47 7.45
C ILE A 72 -7.26 -4.50 8.14
N LYS A 73 -6.17 -4.59 7.39
CA LYS A 73 -4.83 -4.62 7.96
C LYS A 73 -3.85 -3.90 7.05
N ILE A 74 -3.02 -3.08 7.66
CA ILE A 74 -1.90 -2.41 7.00
C ILE A 74 -0.61 -2.80 7.71
N THR A 75 0.45 -3.06 6.94
CA THR A 75 1.79 -3.16 7.49
C THR A 75 2.66 -2.14 6.78
N ILE A 76 3.30 -1.29 7.56
CA ILE A 76 4.22 -0.27 7.07
C ILE A 76 5.64 -0.69 7.39
N PHE A 77 6.49 -0.73 6.38
CA PHE A 77 7.93 -0.91 6.54
C PHE A 77 8.60 0.40 6.21
N THR A 78 9.50 0.88 7.07
CA THR A 78 10.17 2.15 6.83
C THR A 78 11.62 2.11 7.28
N THR A 79 12.48 2.77 6.51
CA THR A 79 13.87 2.97 6.89
C THR A 79 14.01 4.21 7.76
N GLU A 80 12.90 4.96 7.97
CA GLU A 80 12.89 6.25 8.66
C GLU A 80 11.94 6.24 9.85
N LEU A 81 12.10 5.25 10.73
CA LEU A 81 11.19 5.12 11.88
C LEU A 81 11.20 6.37 12.76
N LYS A 82 12.29 7.14 12.74
CA LYS A 82 12.36 8.42 13.46
C LYS A 82 11.35 9.44 12.94
N LYS A 83 10.88 9.24 11.70
CA LYS A 83 9.90 10.16 11.09
C LYS A 83 8.48 9.61 11.17
N LEU A 84 8.22 8.76 12.17
CA LEU A 84 6.91 8.15 12.34
C LEU A 84 5.80 9.19 12.46
N ASP A 85 6.08 10.34 13.08
CA ASP A 85 5.06 11.39 13.20
C ASP A 85 4.60 11.90 11.83
N ALA A 86 5.53 12.10 10.90
CA ALA A 86 5.18 12.55 9.56
C ALA A 86 4.42 11.46 8.82
N ILE A 87 4.82 10.20 8.97
CA ILE A 87 4.11 9.07 8.39
C ILE A 87 2.69 9.01 8.93
N ASN A 88 2.54 9.10 10.24
CA ASN A 88 1.22 9.05 10.89
C ASN A 88 0.32 10.17 10.42
N GLN A 89 0.86 11.39 10.27
CA GLN A 89 0.07 12.54 9.85
C GLN A 89 -0.49 12.31 8.44
N THR A 90 0.37 11.89 7.52
CA THR A 90 -0.04 11.63 6.14
C THR A 90 -1.02 10.46 6.05
N TYR A 91 -0.74 9.39 6.79
CA TYR A 91 -1.60 8.21 6.88
C TYR A 91 -3.00 8.61 7.37
N SER A 92 -3.05 9.35 8.45
CA SER A 92 -4.31 9.81 9.03
C SER A 92 -5.10 10.67 8.05
N ASN A 93 -4.43 11.64 7.43
CA ASN A 93 -5.08 12.51 6.45
C ASN A 93 -5.64 11.73 5.27
N PHE A 94 -4.91 10.71 4.83
CA PHE A 94 -5.36 9.89 3.73
C PHE A 94 -6.61 9.09 4.09
N PHE A 95 -6.56 8.35 5.21
CA PHE A 95 -7.68 7.49 5.60
C PHE A 95 -8.93 8.26 5.97
N LYS A 96 -8.79 9.44 6.58
CA LYS A 96 -9.96 10.24 6.98
C LYS A 96 -10.86 10.64 5.82
N LYS A 97 -10.33 10.66 4.61
CA LYS A 97 -11.13 10.98 3.43
C LYS A 97 -12.12 9.87 3.10
N TYR A 98 -11.88 8.65 3.56
CA TYR A 98 -12.63 7.48 3.11
C TYR A 98 -13.37 6.75 4.21
N THR A 99 -12.90 6.85 5.46
CA THR A 99 -13.49 6.05 6.53
C THR A 99 -13.24 6.71 7.88
N LYS A 100 -14.07 6.35 8.87
CA LYS A 100 -13.89 6.80 10.25
C LYS A 100 -13.15 5.76 11.08
N ILE A 101 -12.95 4.57 10.53
CA ILE A 101 -12.31 3.48 11.26
C ILE A 101 -11.00 3.14 10.57
N TYR A 102 -9.89 3.26 11.31
CA TYR A 102 -8.60 2.86 10.78
C TYR A 102 -8.48 1.34 10.75
N PRO A 103 -7.79 0.78 9.76
CA PRO A 103 -7.47 -0.65 9.81
C PRO A 103 -6.50 -0.96 10.95
N ALA A 104 -6.41 -2.23 11.32
CA ALA A 104 -5.34 -2.68 12.19
C ALA A 104 -4.01 -2.40 11.51
N ARG A 105 -2.96 -2.11 12.27
CA ARG A 105 -1.68 -1.70 11.69
C ARG A 105 -0.49 -2.16 12.50
N SER A 106 0.59 -2.52 11.79
CA SER A 106 1.92 -2.64 12.37
C SER A 106 2.85 -1.71 11.58
N CYS A 107 3.82 -1.11 12.25
CA CYS A 107 4.84 -0.30 11.60
C CYS A 107 6.20 -0.78 12.06
N ILE A 108 7.05 -1.15 11.11
CA ILE A 108 8.30 -1.85 11.37
C ILE A 108 9.46 -1.07 10.75
N GLY A 109 10.49 -0.82 11.57
CA GLY A 109 11.73 -0.22 11.06
C GLY A 109 12.57 -1.29 10.38
N VAL A 110 13.07 -0.99 9.19
CA VAL A 110 13.91 -1.90 8.41
C VAL A 110 15.18 -1.20 7.97
N LEU A 111 16.19 -1.98 7.59
CA LEU A 111 17.47 -1.43 7.19
C LEU A 111 17.42 -0.81 5.80
N VAL A 112 16.78 -1.49 4.85
CA VAL A 112 16.73 -1.05 3.46
C VAL A 112 15.47 -1.60 2.81
N LEU A 113 14.97 -0.89 1.80
CA LEU A 113 13.80 -1.30 1.03
C LEU A 113 14.15 -1.29 -0.46
N PRO A 114 13.34 -1.98 -1.29
CA PRO A 114 13.58 -2.00 -2.73
C PRO A 114 13.69 -0.58 -3.29
N ARG A 115 14.60 -0.39 -4.22
CA ARG A 115 14.85 0.89 -4.87
C ARG A 115 15.22 2.02 -3.92
N ASN A 116 15.72 1.64 -2.73
CA ASN A 116 16.13 2.60 -1.71
C ASN A 116 15.04 3.58 -1.30
N VAL A 117 13.78 3.17 -1.41
CA VAL A 117 12.69 4.00 -0.89
C VAL A 117 12.73 4.01 0.63
N SER A 118 12.04 4.97 1.24
CA SER A 118 11.99 5.10 2.69
C SER A 118 10.77 4.44 3.30
N ILE A 119 9.82 4.00 2.49
CA ILE A 119 8.61 3.35 2.99
C ILE A 119 8.07 2.35 1.98
N GLU A 120 7.48 1.29 2.50
CA GLU A 120 6.74 0.31 1.70
C GLU A 120 5.52 -0.10 2.52
N ILE A 121 4.37 -0.25 1.88
CA ILE A 121 3.11 -0.55 2.58
C ILE A 121 2.42 -1.72 1.90
N GLU A 122 2.03 -2.70 2.69
CA GLU A 122 1.19 -3.81 2.22
C GLU A 122 -0.15 -3.77 2.93
N ALA A 123 -1.13 -4.47 2.39
CA ALA A 123 -2.48 -4.43 2.93
C ALA A 123 -3.22 -5.74 2.75
N ILE A 124 -4.18 -5.97 3.63
CA ILE A 124 -5.17 -7.03 3.50
C ILE A 124 -6.52 -6.33 3.50
N ALA A 125 -7.35 -6.66 2.52
CA ALA A 125 -8.70 -6.10 2.42
C ALA A 125 -9.74 -7.22 2.47
N SER A 126 -10.96 -6.87 2.80
CA SER A 126 -12.06 -7.82 2.91
C SER A 126 -13.20 -7.41 2.00
N TYR A 127 -13.79 -8.40 1.32
CA TYR A 127 -14.98 -8.18 0.48
C TYR A 127 -16.27 -8.12 1.31
N ILE A 128 -16.17 -8.38 2.59
CA ILE A 128 -17.34 -8.33 3.47
C ILE A 128 -17.27 -7.10 4.36
#